data_d6a807fb449fcf1b493a032a66921012
#
_entry.id   d6a807fb449fcf1b493a032a66921012
#
_cell.length_a   1.000
_cell.length_b   1.000
_cell.length_c   1.000
_cell.angle_alpha   90.00
_cell.angle_beta   90.00
_cell.angle_gamma   90.00
#
_symmetry.space_group_name_H-M   'P 1'
#
loop_
_entity.id
_entity.type
_entity.pdbx_description
1 polymer ?
#
loop_
_entity_poly.entity_id
_entity_poly.type
_entity_poly.pdbx_seq_one_letter_code
_entity_poly.pdbx_strand_id
1 'polypeptide(L)'
;MIDDVDTAFENARTFIAHFAPDLVVMFAPDHYNGVYYDLMPPFCIGAAAQSVGDYGTEAGPLDVDRDAAYTVAREVLSSGVDVAFSERMHVDHGFAQALQLLVGSITAVPTVPIFINSVAEPLGPVSRVRLLGEAVGRAAANLDKRVLFVGSGGLSHDPPVPQFATAPAEVKEKLIDGRNPTEAERNAREKRVIDAGRDFAAGVATIAPLNPQWDRTLLDVLASGYLEQVDSWTNESFVEQAGHSSHEVRTWIAAYAAMSVAGKYRVTSTFYREIPEWIAGFGITTAVSIDE
;
A
#
# COMPACT_ATOMS: atom_id res chain seq x y z
N MET A 1 14.45 -19.26 -3.61
CA MET A 1 13.25 -18.35 -3.57
C MET A 1 13.33 -17.39 -2.38
N ILE A 2 13.35 -17.85 -1.16
CA ILE A 2 13.47 -16.98 0.04
C ILE A 2 14.73 -16.12 -0.05
N ASP A 3 15.89 -16.71 -0.34
CA ASP A 3 17.17 -15.99 -0.44
C ASP A 3 17.15 -14.82 -1.45
N ASP A 4 16.40 -14.94 -2.57
CA ASP A 4 16.31 -13.88 -3.56
C ASP A 4 15.47 -12.69 -3.02
N VAL A 5 14.39 -13.01 -2.30
CA VAL A 5 13.53 -12.01 -1.67
C VAL A 5 14.28 -11.29 -0.55
N ASP A 6 14.99 -12.06 0.29
CA ASP A 6 15.82 -11.50 1.36
C ASP A 6 16.89 -10.56 0.80
N THR A 7 17.57 -10.99 -0.30
CA THR A 7 18.55 -10.15 -1.01
C THR A 7 17.90 -8.86 -1.55
N ALA A 8 16.67 -8.93 -2.09
CA ALA A 8 15.97 -7.75 -2.57
C ALA A 8 15.63 -6.78 -1.44
N PHE A 9 15.22 -7.28 -0.27
CA PHE A 9 15.03 -6.45 0.92
C PHE A 9 16.34 -5.86 1.44
N GLU A 10 17.44 -6.63 1.45
CA GLU A 10 18.75 -6.10 1.85
C GLU A 10 19.22 -4.96 0.94
N ASN A 11 19.02 -5.08 -0.35
CA ASN A 11 19.33 -4.02 -1.31
C ASN A 11 18.46 -2.77 -1.05
N ALA A 12 17.16 -2.94 -0.79
CA ALA A 12 16.26 -1.84 -0.45
C ALA A 12 16.67 -1.17 0.87
N ARG A 13 16.98 -1.94 1.92
CA ARG A 13 17.50 -1.40 3.20
C ARG A 13 18.80 -0.64 3.02
N THR A 14 19.72 -1.17 2.20
CA THR A 14 20.98 -0.49 1.89
C THR A 14 20.73 0.84 1.18
N PHE A 15 19.81 0.87 0.21
CA PHE A 15 19.38 2.09 -0.47
C PHE A 15 18.82 3.12 0.54
N ILE A 16 17.90 2.69 1.42
CA ILE A 16 17.28 3.55 2.43
C ILE A 16 18.32 4.08 3.42
N ALA A 17 19.25 3.23 3.87
CA ALA A 17 20.32 3.64 4.78
C ALA A 17 21.25 4.70 4.16
N HIS A 18 21.57 4.59 2.87
CA HIS A 18 22.34 5.62 2.17
C HIS A 18 21.54 6.92 1.97
N PHE A 19 20.26 6.84 1.69
CA PHE A 19 19.39 8.00 1.57
C PHE A 19 19.19 8.69 2.92
N ALA A 20 19.20 7.93 4.02
CA ALA A 20 19.04 8.38 5.41
C ALA A 20 17.82 9.31 5.57
N PRO A 21 16.58 8.83 5.38
CA PRO A 21 15.38 9.67 5.40
C PRO A 21 15.15 10.28 6.77
N ASP A 22 14.69 11.55 6.78
CA ASP A 22 14.22 12.24 7.98
C ASP A 22 12.72 11.99 8.20
N LEU A 23 12.01 11.54 7.15
CA LEU A 23 10.58 11.26 7.14
C LEU A 23 10.24 10.17 6.11
N VAL A 24 9.37 9.26 6.49
CA VAL A 24 8.70 8.34 5.56
C VAL A 24 7.28 8.84 5.29
N VAL A 25 6.91 9.05 4.04
CA VAL A 25 5.50 9.19 3.64
C VAL A 25 5.07 7.86 3.04
N MET A 26 4.18 7.18 3.73
CA MET A 26 3.81 5.82 3.39
C MET A 26 2.38 5.70 2.91
N PHE A 27 2.21 5.22 1.69
CA PHE A 27 0.93 4.86 1.10
C PHE A 27 0.70 3.36 1.27
N ALA A 28 -0.40 2.98 1.90
CA ALA A 28 -0.73 1.57 2.08
C ALA A 28 -2.24 1.33 2.08
N PRO A 29 -2.70 0.10 1.76
CA PRO A 29 -4.08 -0.32 1.92
C PRO A 29 -4.40 -0.64 3.38
N ASP A 30 -5.64 -0.98 3.64
CA ASP A 30 -6.13 -1.63 4.87
C ASP A 30 -7.08 -2.77 4.47
N HIS A 31 -7.02 -3.86 5.23
CA HIS A 31 -7.78 -5.09 4.95
C HIS A 31 -8.87 -5.32 5.99
N TYR A 32 -9.68 -4.30 6.26
CA TYR A 32 -10.72 -4.30 7.29
C TYR A 32 -10.14 -4.59 8.69
N ASN A 33 -9.07 -3.85 9.04
CA ASN A 33 -8.46 -3.86 10.37
C ASN A 33 -8.51 -2.49 11.04
N GLY A 34 -8.38 -1.42 10.28
CA GLY A 34 -8.49 -0.02 10.76
C GLY A 34 -9.65 0.73 10.15
N VAL A 35 -10.01 0.42 8.89
CA VAL A 35 -11.04 1.11 8.12
C VAL A 35 -12.13 0.12 7.70
N TYR A 36 -13.39 0.51 7.89
CA TYR A 36 -14.56 -0.35 7.70
C TYR A 36 -15.65 0.39 6.93
N TYR A 37 -16.69 -0.33 6.50
CA TYR A 37 -17.81 0.25 5.75
C TYR A 37 -18.76 1.15 6.59
N ASP A 38 -18.57 1.24 7.90
CA ASP A 38 -19.26 2.27 8.67
C ASP A 38 -18.85 3.69 8.21
N LEU A 39 -17.60 3.84 7.78
CA LEU A 39 -17.09 5.03 7.09
C LEU A 39 -15.86 4.65 6.25
N MET A 40 -16.05 4.41 4.96
CA MET A 40 -14.97 4.03 4.05
C MET A 40 -14.56 5.22 3.16
N PRO A 41 -13.53 5.99 3.55
CA PRO A 41 -13.02 7.07 2.70
C PRO A 41 -12.17 6.51 1.56
N PRO A 42 -12.09 7.21 0.41
CA PRO A 42 -11.14 6.83 -0.64
C PRO A 42 -9.68 6.97 -0.20
N PHE A 43 -9.40 7.98 0.63
CA PHE A 43 -8.08 8.28 1.18
C PHE A 43 -8.21 8.79 2.61
N CYS A 44 -7.20 8.51 3.44
CA CYS A 44 -7.13 9.06 4.79
C CYS A 44 -5.67 9.33 5.19
N ILE A 45 -5.40 10.51 5.77
CA ILE A 45 -4.10 10.86 6.35
C ILE A 45 -4.20 10.74 7.87
N GLY A 46 -3.26 10.03 8.50
CA GLY A 46 -3.20 9.87 9.94
C GLY A 46 -2.25 10.87 10.59
N ALA A 47 -2.76 11.66 11.58
CA ALA A 47 -1.92 12.46 12.46
C ALA A 47 -1.47 11.70 13.72
N ALA A 48 -2.05 10.55 13.95
CA ALA A 48 -1.58 9.52 14.87
C ALA A 48 -2.05 8.17 14.34
N ALA A 49 -1.22 7.15 14.47
CA ALA A 49 -1.54 5.81 13.99
C ALA A 49 -1.09 4.73 14.97
N GLN A 50 -1.81 3.62 14.98
CA GLN A 50 -1.49 2.46 15.79
C GLN A 50 -1.61 1.20 14.95
N SER A 51 -0.55 0.38 14.91
CA SER A 51 -0.58 -0.94 14.30
C SER A 51 -1.39 -1.91 15.15
N VAL A 52 -2.23 -2.71 14.48
CA VAL A 52 -3.04 -3.75 15.12
C VAL A 52 -2.25 -5.04 15.40
N GLY A 53 -1.07 -5.21 14.78
CA GLY A 53 -0.19 -6.36 15.01
C GLY A 53 -0.70 -7.66 14.42
N ASP A 54 -1.34 -7.62 13.26
CA ASP A 54 -1.75 -8.81 12.52
C ASP A 54 -0.55 -9.46 11.79
N TYR A 55 -0.67 -10.70 11.37
CA TYR A 55 0.40 -11.47 10.70
C TYR A 55 1.75 -11.43 11.43
N GLY A 56 1.74 -11.29 12.76
CA GLY A 56 2.96 -11.22 13.57
C GLY A 56 3.76 -9.93 13.43
N THR A 57 3.17 -8.87 12.88
CA THR A 57 3.78 -7.54 12.84
C THR A 57 3.79 -6.88 14.22
N GLU A 58 4.63 -5.86 14.40
CA GLU A 58 4.65 -5.07 15.64
C GLU A 58 3.29 -4.41 15.87
N ALA A 59 2.75 -4.58 17.08
CA ALA A 59 1.57 -3.87 17.54
C ALA A 59 1.98 -2.63 18.34
N GLY A 60 1.20 -1.57 18.24
CA GLY A 60 1.45 -0.35 19.02
C GLY A 60 1.53 0.91 18.18
N PRO A 61 1.87 2.06 18.80
CA PRO A 61 1.90 3.33 18.11
C PRO A 61 3.04 3.40 17.09
N LEU A 62 2.76 3.96 15.92
CA LEU A 62 3.77 4.42 14.98
C LEU A 62 4.36 5.75 15.49
N ASP A 63 5.62 6.03 15.12
CA ASP A 63 6.18 7.37 15.26
C ASP A 63 5.68 8.25 14.13
N VAL A 64 4.57 8.97 14.37
CA VAL A 64 3.94 9.83 13.36
C VAL A 64 4.42 11.27 13.54
N ASP A 65 5.01 11.84 12.46
CA ASP A 65 5.28 13.29 12.40
C ASP A 65 3.96 14.04 12.19
N ARG A 66 3.37 14.44 13.30
CA ARG A 66 2.06 15.08 13.34
C ARG A 66 2.02 16.39 12.55
N ASP A 67 3.05 17.21 12.64
CA ASP A 67 3.09 18.51 11.96
C ASP A 67 3.22 18.32 10.44
N ALA A 68 4.03 17.36 10.02
CA ALA A 68 4.11 16.96 8.62
C ALA A 68 2.77 16.41 8.11
N ALA A 69 2.08 15.56 8.90
CA ALA A 69 0.77 15.02 8.53
C ALA A 69 -0.28 16.12 8.31
N TYR A 70 -0.31 17.14 9.19
CA TYR A 70 -1.19 18.30 9.02
C TYR A 70 -0.82 19.13 7.79
N THR A 71 0.47 19.33 7.54
CA THR A 71 0.96 20.07 6.38
C THR A 71 0.55 19.36 5.08
N VAL A 72 0.78 18.05 5.03
CA VAL A 72 0.38 17.22 3.87
C VAL A 72 -1.13 17.27 3.67
N ALA A 73 -1.93 17.12 4.73
CA ALA A 73 -3.39 17.14 4.62
C ALA A 73 -3.92 18.49 4.09
N ARG A 74 -3.38 19.61 4.57
CA ARG A 74 -3.78 20.94 4.09
C ARG A 74 -3.45 21.15 2.62
N GLU A 75 -2.27 20.74 2.19
CA GLU A 75 -1.85 20.85 0.79
C GLU A 75 -2.69 19.96 -0.13
N VAL A 76 -2.97 18.72 0.28
CA VAL A 76 -3.84 17.80 -0.47
C VAL A 76 -5.24 18.41 -0.65
N LEU A 77 -5.85 18.93 0.41
CA LEU A 77 -7.17 19.57 0.35
C LEU A 77 -7.14 20.84 -0.51
N SER A 78 -6.11 21.68 -0.38
CA SER A 78 -5.97 22.91 -1.18
C SER A 78 -5.75 22.64 -2.67
N SER A 79 -5.19 21.47 -2.99
CA SER A 79 -5.02 20.98 -4.36
C SER A 79 -6.29 20.40 -4.98
N GLY A 80 -7.42 20.40 -4.27
CA GLY A 80 -8.70 19.89 -4.76
C GLY A 80 -8.84 18.36 -4.68
N VAL A 81 -8.04 17.71 -3.85
CA VAL A 81 -8.16 16.27 -3.56
C VAL A 81 -8.80 16.11 -2.18
N ASP A 82 -10.02 15.56 -2.16
CA ASP A 82 -10.70 15.26 -0.89
C ASP A 82 -10.00 14.10 -0.18
N VAL A 83 -9.67 14.29 1.09
CA VAL A 83 -9.02 13.32 1.95
C VAL A 83 -9.63 13.35 3.34
N ALA A 84 -9.88 12.18 3.92
CA ALA A 84 -10.22 12.08 5.33
C ALA A 84 -8.96 12.34 6.19
N PHE A 85 -9.17 12.75 7.44
CA PHE A 85 -8.09 13.00 8.38
C PHE A 85 -8.38 12.28 9.69
N SER A 86 -7.41 11.56 10.23
CA SER A 86 -7.58 10.76 11.43
C SER A 86 -6.58 11.13 12.52
N GLU A 87 -7.10 11.45 13.69
CA GLU A 87 -6.35 11.60 14.93
C GLU A 87 -6.12 10.27 15.67
N ARG A 88 -6.67 9.18 15.12
CA ARG A 88 -6.58 7.84 15.68
C ARG A 88 -6.74 6.81 14.58
N MET A 89 -5.77 6.77 13.66
CA MET A 89 -5.75 5.78 12.60
C MET A 89 -5.33 4.42 13.19
N HIS A 90 -6.02 3.35 12.81
CA HIS A 90 -5.49 2.01 12.98
C HIS A 90 -4.96 1.53 11.64
N VAL A 91 -3.84 0.85 11.66
CA VAL A 91 -3.16 0.32 10.46
C VAL A 91 -2.83 -1.14 10.65
N ASP A 92 -2.82 -1.89 9.59
CA ASP A 92 -2.52 -3.31 9.57
C ASP A 92 -1.14 -3.62 8.98
N HIS A 93 -0.91 -4.91 8.65
CA HIS A 93 0.33 -5.38 8.03
C HIS A 93 0.68 -4.60 6.74
N GLY A 94 -0.27 -4.06 6.01
CA GLY A 94 -0.01 -3.22 4.83
C GLY A 94 0.93 -2.05 5.14
N PHE A 95 0.84 -1.48 6.33
CA PHE A 95 1.78 -0.47 6.84
C PHE A 95 2.92 -1.10 7.64
N ALA A 96 2.57 -1.86 8.68
CA ALA A 96 3.53 -2.31 9.68
C ALA A 96 4.60 -3.23 9.11
N GLN A 97 4.23 -4.19 8.26
CA GLN A 97 5.17 -5.14 7.68
C GLN A 97 6.20 -4.45 6.78
N ALA A 98 5.75 -3.52 5.93
CA ALA A 98 6.67 -2.80 5.06
C ALA A 98 7.64 -1.91 5.86
N LEU A 99 7.17 -1.20 6.89
CA LEU A 99 8.04 -0.43 7.77
C LEU A 99 9.07 -1.33 8.46
N GLN A 100 8.65 -2.45 9.06
CA GLN A 100 9.58 -3.38 9.72
C GLN A 100 10.62 -3.94 8.75
N LEU A 101 10.19 -4.37 7.57
CA LEU A 101 11.09 -4.98 6.58
C LEU A 101 12.06 -3.97 5.95
N LEU A 102 11.66 -2.71 5.79
CA LEU A 102 12.45 -1.69 5.10
C LEU A 102 13.31 -0.84 6.06
N VAL A 103 12.76 -0.44 7.21
CA VAL A 103 13.45 0.45 8.16
C VAL A 103 13.71 -0.17 9.54
N GLY A 104 13.23 -1.41 9.76
CA GLY A 104 13.55 -2.24 10.93
C GLY A 104 12.50 -2.21 12.04
N SER A 105 11.65 -1.19 12.13
CA SER A 105 10.58 -1.07 13.15
C SER A 105 9.53 -0.06 12.68
N ILE A 106 8.32 -0.14 13.24
CA ILE A 106 7.25 0.83 12.99
C ILE A 106 7.54 2.21 13.60
N THR A 107 8.60 2.34 14.39
CA THR A 107 9.02 3.58 15.05
C THR A 107 10.43 4.03 14.69
N ALA A 108 11.09 3.37 13.72
CA ALA A 108 12.50 3.64 13.40
C ALA A 108 12.71 5.00 12.71
N VAL A 109 11.74 5.47 11.95
CA VAL A 109 11.76 6.75 11.24
C VAL A 109 10.39 7.40 11.37
N PRO A 110 10.31 8.71 11.68
CA PRO A 110 9.03 9.42 11.69
C PRO A 110 8.26 9.21 10.40
N THR A 111 6.95 8.97 10.50
CA THR A 111 6.13 8.53 9.36
C THR A 111 4.87 9.40 9.23
N VAL A 112 4.45 9.68 8.00
CA VAL A 112 3.09 10.15 7.66
C VAL A 112 2.36 8.99 6.99
N PRO A 113 1.43 8.31 7.70
CA PRO A 113 0.65 7.21 7.12
C PRO A 113 -0.49 7.75 6.28
N ILE A 114 -0.60 7.27 5.05
CA ILE A 114 -1.66 7.64 4.09
C ILE A 114 -2.35 6.37 3.62
N PHE A 115 -3.57 6.15 4.10
CA PHE A 115 -4.43 5.07 3.65
C PHE A 115 -4.98 5.37 2.25
N ILE A 116 -4.93 4.37 1.37
CA ILE A 116 -5.59 4.36 0.06
C ILE A 116 -6.55 3.18 0.02
N ASN A 117 -7.84 3.44 -0.15
CA ASN A 117 -8.81 2.36 -0.34
C ASN A 117 -8.48 1.58 -1.61
N SER A 118 -8.10 0.34 -1.43
CA SER A 118 -7.71 -0.60 -2.48
C SER A 118 -8.46 -1.93 -2.39
N VAL A 119 -9.43 -2.05 -1.46
CA VAL A 119 -10.10 -3.31 -1.16
C VAL A 119 -11.62 -3.18 -1.16
N ALA A 120 -12.14 -2.08 -0.64
CA ALA A 120 -13.56 -1.89 -0.37
C ALA A 120 -14.25 -1.09 -1.47
N GLU A 121 -15.08 -1.73 -2.27
CA GLU A 121 -15.91 -1.04 -3.26
C GLU A 121 -16.98 -0.15 -2.61
N PRO A 122 -17.35 1.00 -3.25
CA PRO A 122 -16.90 1.46 -4.56
C PRO A 122 -15.52 2.12 -4.55
N LEU A 123 -14.69 1.79 -5.52
CA LEU A 123 -13.38 2.39 -5.72
C LEU A 123 -13.45 3.59 -6.67
N GLY A 124 -12.76 4.67 -6.35
CA GLY A 124 -12.63 5.82 -7.24
C GLY A 124 -11.75 5.52 -8.47
N PRO A 125 -11.75 6.40 -9.49
CA PRO A 125 -10.88 6.25 -10.66
C PRO A 125 -9.40 6.32 -10.25
N VAL A 126 -8.54 5.62 -10.99
CA VAL A 126 -7.08 5.55 -10.71
C VAL A 126 -6.41 6.92 -10.81
N SER A 127 -6.90 7.79 -11.69
CA SER A 127 -6.43 9.17 -11.81
C SER A 127 -6.47 9.96 -10.49
N ARG A 128 -7.44 9.68 -9.60
CA ARG A 128 -7.52 10.33 -8.29
C ARG A 128 -6.35 9.95 -7.38
N VAL A 129 -5.84 8.74 -7.54
CA VAL A 129 -4.67 8.24 -6.79
C VAL A 129 -3.40 8.97 -7.24
N ARG A 130 -3.21 9.14 -8.54
CA ARG A 130 -2.10 9.91 -9.09
C ARG A 130 -2.13 11.36 -8.60
N LEU A 131 -3.31 12.01 -8.68
CA LEU A 131 -3.49 13.38 -8.18
C LEU A 131 -3.24 13.50 -6.67
N LEU A 132 -3.62 12.50 -5.86
CA LEU A 132 -3.25 12.43 -4.45
C LEU A 132 -1.74 12.41 -4.29
N GLY A 133 -1.05 11.51 -4.99
CA GLY A 133 0.41 11.39 -4.94
C GLY A 133 1.09 12.71 -5.28
N GLU A 134 0.70 13.36 -6.38
CA GLU A 134 1.24 14.66 -6.77
C GLU A 134 1.02 15.75 -5.71
N ALA A 135 -0.17 15.80 -5.10
CA ALA A 135 -0.46 16.77 -4.04
C ALA A 135 0.41 16.52 -2.80
N VAL A 136 0.59 15.24 -2.44
CA VAL A 136 1.50 14.83 -1.34
C VAL A 136 2.95 15.17 -1.68
N GLY A 137 3.39 14.97 -2.92
CA GLY A 137 4.73 15.34 -3.39
C GLY A 137 4.99 16.84 -3.27
N ARG A 138 4.02 17.69 -3.67
CA ARG A 138 4.11 19.15 -3.48
C ARG A 138 4.21 19.54 -2.01
N ALA A 139 3.43 18.90 -1.13
CA ALA A 139 3.54 19.13 0.29
C ALA A 139 4.92 18.75 0.83
N ALA A 140 5.43 17.59 0.44
CA ALA A 140 6.73 17.08 0.86
C ALA A 140 7.89 17.99 0.42
N ALA A 141 7.80 18.60 -0.76
CA ALA A 141 8.80 19.55 -1.26
C ALA A 141 8.91 20.84 -0.40
N ASN A 142 7.88 21.15 0.38
CA ASN A 142 7.87 22.29 1.32
C ASN A 142 8.31 21.92 2.73
N LEU A 143 8.60 20.62 2.99
CA LEU A 143 9.16 20.18 4.27
C LEU A 143 10.69 20.26 4.16
N ASP A 144 11.33 20.82 5.17
CA ASP A 144 12.81 20.83 5.28
C ASP A 144 13.29 19.44 5.77
N LYS A 145 13.03 18.41 4.96
CA LYS A 145 13.29 17.00 5.30
C LYS A 145 13.64 16.19 4.04
N ARG A 146 14.51 15.20 4.22
CA ARG A 146 14.69 14.14 3.21
C ARG A 146 13.52 13.17 3.34
N VAL A 147 12.59 13.24 2.40
CA VAL A 147 11.37 12.44 2.42
C VAL A 147 11.53 11.19 1.58
N LEU A 148 11.31 10.03 2.19
CA LEU A 148 11.19 8.75 1.48
C LEU A 148 9.71 8.45 1.22
N PHE A 149 9.33 8.31 -0.04
CA PHE A 149 8.00 7.82 -0.41
C PHE A 149 8.00 6.29 -0.48
N VAL A 150 7.04 5.66 0.16
CA VAL A 150 6.86 4.20 0.15
C VAL A 150 5.44 3.88 -0.29
N GLY A 151 5.28 3.02 -1.29
CA GLY A 151 4.01 2.39 -1.67
C GLY A 151 4.05 0.91 -1.31
N SER A 152 3.10 0.43 -0.54
CA SER A 152 2.99 -0.95 -0.08
C SER A 152 1.75 -1.62 -0.64
N GLY A 153 1.89 -2.85 -1.13
CA GLY A 153 0.79 -3.66 -1.68
C GLY A 153 1.29 -4.64 -2.73
N GLY A 154 0.53 -5.71 -2.95
CA GLY A 154 0.82 -6.70 -3.98
C GLY A 154 0.60 -6.15 -5.40
N LEU A 155 1.19 -6.82 -6.40
CA LEU A 155 0.92 -6.57 -7.82
C LEU A 155 -0.33 -7.38 -8.24
N SER A 156 -0.24 -8.31 -9.22
CA SER A 156 -1.36 -9.24 -9.45
C SER A 156 -1.62 -10.06 -8.20
N HIS A 157 -2.88 -10.01 -7.68
CA HIS A 157 -3.16 -10.49 -6.32
C HIS A 157 -4.65 -10.76 -6.13
N ASP A 158 -5.01 -11.97 -5.66
CA ASP A 158 -6.42 -12.33 -5.45
C ASP A 158 -6.63 -13.25 -4.23
N PRO A 159 -6.20 -12.85 -3.02
CA PRO A 159 -6.45 -13.63 -1.82
C PRO A 159 -7.96 -13.67 -1.51
N PRO A 160 -8.43 -14.60 -0.68
CA PRO A 160 -9.85 -14.78 -0.35
C PRO A 160 -10.38 -13.68 0.58
N VAL A 161 -10.36 -12.42 0.13
CA VAL A 161 -10.93 -11.26 0.82
C VAL A 161 -12.44 -11.22 0.55
N PRO A 162 -13.31 -11.13 1.57
CA PRO A 162 -14.74 -11.04 1.39
C PRO A 162 -15.14 -9.81 0.59
N GLN A 163 -15.97 -9.98 -0.44
CA GLN A 163 -16.56 -8.89 -1.20
C GLN A 163 -17.92 -8.52 -0.60
N PHE A 164 -18.13 -7.25 -0.24
CA PHE A 164 -19.34 -6.81 0.45
C PHE A 164 -20.61 -7.16 -0.31
N ALA A 165 -20.61 -7.04 -1.65
CA ALA A 165 -21.78 -7.31 -2.49
C ALA A 165 -22.29 -8.75 -2.33
N THR A 166 -21.39 -9.72 -2.26
CA THR A 166 -21.71 -11.17 -2.28
C THR A 166 -21.59 -11.85 -0.90
N ALA A 167 -21.05 -11.16 0.10
CA ALA A 167 -20.82 -11.73 1.42
C ALA A 167 -22.14 -12.08 2.15
N PRO A 168 -22.18 -13.15 2.97
CA PRO A 168 -23.29 -13.43 3.88
C PRO A 168 -23.52 -12.28 4.90
N ALA A 169 -24.74 -12.16 5.44
CA ALA A 169 -25.11 -11.06 6.33
C ALA A 169 -24.16 -10.91 7.54
N GLU A 170 -23.79 -12.01 8.18
CA GLU A 170 -22.86 -12.00 9.31
C GLU A 170 -21.45 -11.50 8.95
N VAL A 171 -21.00 -11.76 7.72
CA VAL A 171 -19.73 -11.26 7.22
C VAL A 171 -19.85 -9.78 6.88
N LYS A 172 -20.98 -9.35 6.29
CA LYS A 172 -21.26 -7.93 6.02
C LYS A 172 -21.20 -7.09 7.28
N GLU A 173 -21.81 -7.55 8.38
CA GLU A 173 -21.74 -6.85 9.67
C GLU A 173 -20.28 -6.66 10.14
N LYS A 174 -19.44 -7.69 9.96
CA LYS A 174 -18.00 -7.59 10.27
C LYS A 174 -17.24 -6.64 9.34
N LEU A 175 -17.66 -6.51 8.08
CA LEU A 175 -17.09 -5.53 7.15
C LEU A 175 -17.56 -4.10 7.43
N ILE A 176 -18.75 -3.95 8.05
CA ILE A 176 -19.28 -2.64 8.48
C ILE A 176 -18.57 -2.16 9.74
N ASP A 177 -18.47 -3.01 10.76
CA ASP A 177 -17.84 -2.67 12.04
C ASP A 177 -17.29 -3.91 12.76
N GLY A 178 -16.22 -4.48 12.21
CA GLY A 178 -15.53 -5.66 12.79
C GLY A 178 -14.37 -5.30 13.71
N ARG A 179 -14.40 -4.12 14.33
CA ARG A 179 -13.33 -3.62 15.21
C ARG A 179 -13.09 -4.54 16.40
N ASN A 180 -11.83 -4.58 16.83
CA ASN A 180 -11.38 -5.35 17.99
C ASN A 180 -11.74 -6.86 17.91
N PRO A 181 -11.39 -7.55 16.80
CA PRO A 181 -11.61 -9.00 16.72
C PRO A 181 -10.87 -9.69 17.86
N THR A 182 -11.43 -10.77 18.35
CA THR A 182 -10.73 -11.66 19.30
C THR A 182 -9.48 -12.23 18.64
N GLU A 183 -8.51 -12.64 19.45
CA GLU A 183 -7.31 -13.33 18.96
C GLU A 183 -7.66 -14.57 18.12
N ALA A 184 -8.66 -15.34 18.54
CA ALA A 184 -9.12 -16.53 17.81
C ALA A 184 -9.70 -16.17 16.43
N GLU A 185 -10.47 -15.08 16.31
CA GLU A 185 -11.00 -14.60 15.03
C GLU A 185 -9.89 -14.09 14.10
N ARG A 186 -8.90 -13.39 14.65
CA ARG A 186 -7.73 -12.93 13.91
C ARG A 186 -6.94 -14.12 13.36
N ASN A 187 -6.55 -15.04 14.21
CA ASN A 187 -5.81 -16.24 13.84
C ASN A 187 -6.56 -17.09 12.80
N ALA A 188 -7.88 -17.21 12.92
CA ALA A 188 -8.69 -17.95 11.95
C ALA A 188 -8.72 -17.26 10.58
N ARG A 189 -8.72 -15.92 10.54
CA ARG A 189 -8.66 -15.14 9.29
C ARG A 189 -7.29 -15.29 8.61
N GLU A 190 -6.22 -15.11 9.37
CA GLU A 190 -4.84 -15.24 8.87
C GLU A 190 -4.59 -16.67 8.36
N LYS A 191 -4.99 -17.66 9.14
CA LYS A 191 -4.86 -19.07 8.73
C LYS A 191 -5.57 -19.37 7.43
N ARG A 192 -6.77 -18.83 7.21
CA ARG A 192 -7.52 -19.03 5.95
C ARG A 192 -6.76 -18.51 4.75
N VAL A 193 -6.11 -17.33 4.86
CA VAL A 193 -5.32 -16.76 3.77
C VAL A 193 -4.04 -17.58 3.54
N ILE A 194 -3.35 -17.98 4.61
CA ILE A 194 -2.15 -18.82 4.52
C ILE A 194 -2.47 -20.18 3.88
N ASP A 195 -3.57 -20.83 4.29
CA ASP A 195 -3.99 -22.11 3.72
C ASP A 195 -4.36 -21.95 2.24
N ALA A 196 -5.07 -20.86 1.87
CA ALA A 196 -5.39 -20.57 0.47
C ALA A 196 -4.12 -20.37 -0.39
N GLY A 197 -3.08 -19.73 0.14
CA GLY A 197 -1.80 -19.60 -0.54
C GLY A 197 -1.10 -20.93 -0.77
N ARG A 198 -1.13 -21.82 0.22
CA ARG A 198 -0.60 -23.19 0.06
C ARG A 198 -1.36 -23.99 -1.00
N ASP A 199 -2.69 -23.90 -0.97
CA ASP A 199 -3.55 -24.58 -1.92
C ASP A 199 -3.37 -24.02 -3.35
N PHE A 200 -3.17 -22.72 -3.49
CA PHE A 200 -2.87 -22.07 -4.76
C PHE A 200 -1.51 -22.53 -5.31
N ALA A 201 -0.48 -22.52 -4.50
CA ALA A 201 0.85 -23.03 -4.89
C ALA A 201 0.85 -24.52 -5.24
N ALA A 202 -0.03 -25.30 -4.63
CA ALA A 202 -0.24 -26.72 -4.94
C ALA A 202 -1.13 -26.94 -6.18
N GLY A 203 -1.71 -25.90 -6.77
CA GLY A 203 -2.57 -25.99 -7.94
C GLY A 203 -3.97 -26.56 -7.65
N VAL A 204 -4.42 -26.52 -6.39
CA VAL A 204 -5.73 -27.06 -5.97
C VAL A 204 -6.78 -25.97 -5.67
N ALA A 205 -6.36 -24.73 -5.44
CA ALA A 205 -7.26 -23.62 -5.18
C ALA A 205 -7.77 -22.98 -6.49
N THR A 206 -9.05 -22.58 -6.48
CA THR A 206 -9.67 -21.80 -7.57
C THR A 206 -9.51 -20.32 -7.27
N ILE A 207 -8.30 -19.79 -7.47
CA ILE A 207 -7.94 -18.39 -7.34
C ILE A 207 -7.53 -17.86 -8.72
N ALA A 208 -7.77 -16.58 -9.01
CA ALA A 208 -7.33 -15.98 -10.25
C ALA A 208 -5.80 -16.15 -10.41
N PRO A 209 -5.31 -16.56 -11.59
CA PRO A 209 -3.88 -16.75 -11.79
C PRO A 209 -3.14 -15.41 -11.67
N LEU A 210 -1.90 -15.46 -11.18
CA LEU A 210 -1.01 -14.31 -11.23
C LEU A 210 -0.75 -13.92 -12.69
N ASN A 211 -0.58 -12.63 -12.95
CA ASN A 211 -0.35 -12.11 -14.29
C ASN A 211 0.98 -11.35 -14.40
N PRO A 212 2.09 -12.05 -14.60
CA PRO A 212 3.41 -11.42 -14.66
C PRO A 212 3.57 -10.43 -15.81
N GLN A 213 2.77 -10.56 -16.87
CA GLN A 213 2.81 -9.59 -17.97
C GLN A 213 2.16 -8.28 -17.57
N TRP A 214 1.02 -8.32 -16.90
CA TRP A 214 0.38 -7.14 -16.36
C TRP A 214 1.26 -6.46 -15.30
N ASP A 215 1.86 -7.24 -14.40
CA ASP A 215 2.76 -6.76 -13.37
C ASP A 215 3.94 -5.99 -13.97
N ARG A 216 4.59 -6.55 -14.99
CA ARG A 216 5.69 -5.88 -15.70
C ARG A 216 5.23 -4.64 -16.42
N THR A 217 4.05 -4.65 -17.04
CA THR A 217 3.49 -3.46 -17.71
C THR A 217 3.32 -2.32 -16.71
N LEU A 218 2.80 -2.59 -15.50
CA LEU A 218 2.72 -1.58 -14.46
C LEU A 218 4.10 -1.07 -14.05
N LEU A 219 5.04 -1.96 -13.78
CA LEU A 219 6.41 -1.59 -13.39
C LEU A 219 7.08 -0.72 -14.47
N ASP A 220 6.86 -1.04 -15.75
CA ASP A 220 7.38 -0.25 -16.88
C ASP A 220 6.74 1.14 -16.95
N VAL A 221 5.43 1.25 -16.73
CA VAL A 221 4.73 2.55 -16.63
C VAL A 221 5.30 3.38 -15.49
N LEU A 222 5.46 2.79 -14.30
CA LEU A 222 6.04 3.48 -13.15
C LEU A 222 7.49 3.93 -13.43
N ALA A 223 8.29 3.08 -14.09
CA ALA A 223 9.67 3.41 -14.44
C ALA A 223 9.80 4.46 -15.53
N SER A 224 8.82 4.58 -16.41
CA SER A 224 8.83 5.55 -17.53
C SER A 224 8.66 7.00 -17.10
N GLY A 225 8.05 7.25 -15.94
CA GLY A 225 7.64 8.56 -15.48
C GLY A 225 6.40 9.14 -16.17
N TYR A 226 5.82 8.47 -17.16
CA TYR A 226 4.58 8.90 -17.85
C TYR A 226 3.36 8.33 -17.11
N LEU A 227 3.15 8.78 -15.88
CA LEU A 227 2.16 8.22 -14.95
C LEU A 227 0.72 8.49 -15.37
N GLU A 228 0.45 9.47 -16.23
CA GLU A 228 -0.88 9.75 -16.78
C GLU A 228 -1.47 8.57 -17.58
N GLN A 229 -0.64 7.62 -18.00
CA GLN A 229 -1.10 6.40 -18.67
C GLN A 229 -2.09 5.62 -17.80
N VAL A 230 -1.93 5.62 -16.46
CA VAL A 230 -2.82 4.91 -15.55
C VAL A 230 -4.23 5.52 -15.48
N ASP A 231 -4.41 6.76 -15.92
CA ASP A 231 -5.71 7.45 -15.87
C ASP A 231 -6.75 6.80 -16.79
N SER A 232 -6.29 6.07 -17.80
CA SER A 232 -7.15 5.31 -18.72
C SER A 232 -7.52 3.92 -18.21
N TRP A 233 -6.91 3.45 -17.11
CA TRP A 233 -7.18 2.13 -16.58
C TRP A 233 -8.45 2.14 -15.75
N THR A 234 -9.32 1.16 -15.98
CA THR A 234 -10.60 1.04 -15.26
C THR A 234 -10.47 0.06 -14.10
N ASN A 235 -11.33 0.22 -13.09
CA ASN A 235 -11.37 -0.71 -11.94
C ASN A 235 -11.63 -2.14 -12.41
N GLU A 236 -12.51 -2.29 -13.37
CA GLU A 236 -12.86 -3.59 -13.96
C GLU A 236 -11.63 -4.25 -14.61
N SER A 237 -10.81 -3.46 -15.32
CA SER A 237 -9.60 -3.97 -15.97
C SER A 237 -8.57 -4.51 -15.00
N PHE A 238 -8.48 -3.93 -13.79
CA PHE A 238 -7.63 -4.45 -12.71
C PHE A 238 -8.10 -5.83 -12.27
N VAL A 239 -9.39 -5.94 -11.96
CA VAL A 239 -9.98 -7.21 -11.50
C VAL A 239 -9.84 -8.31 -12.56
N GLU A 240 -10.19 -8.00 -13.81
CA GLU A 240 -10.15 -8.97 -14.91
C GLU A 240 -8.75 -9.46 -15.24
N GLN A 241 -7.74 -8.59 -15.14
CA GLN A 241 -6.39 -8.91 -15.56
C GLN A 241 -5.50 -9.39 -14.41
N ALA A 242 -5.74 -8.94 -13.18
CA ALA A 242 -4.78 -9.12 -12.10
C ALA A 242 -5.39 -9.51 -10.73
N GLY A 243 -6.72 -9.74 -10.66
CA GLY A 243 -7.42 -10.12 -9.43
C GLY A 243 -7.94 -8.93 -8.62
N HIS A 244 -8.85 -9.21 -7.67
CA HIS A 244 -9.55 -8.16 -6.91
C HIS A 244 -8.61 -7.32 -6.05
N SER A 245 -7.57 -7.90 -5.49
CA SER A 245 -6.62 -7.17 -4.64
C SER A 245 -5.50 -6.47 -5.42
N SER A 246 -5.43 -6.62 -6.75
CA SER A 246 -4.48 -5.87 -7.59
C SER A 246 -4.63 -4.36 -7.48
N HIS A 247 -5.76 -3.87 -6.98
CA HIS A 247 -5.96 -2.47 -6.65
C HIS A 247 -4.98 -1.92 -5.60
N GLU A 248 -4.26 -2.78 -4.89
CA GLU A 248 -3.20 -2.35 -3.97
C GLU A 248 -2.07 -1.59 -4.66
N VAL A 249 -1.85 -1.79 -5.97
CA VAL A 249 -0.87 -1.01 -6.75
C VAL A 249 -1.19 0.49 -6.81
N ARG A 250 -2.37 0.92 -6.38
CA ARG A 250 -2.72 2.33 -6.19
C ARG A 250 -1.72 3.03 -5.27
N THR A 251 -1.22 2.33 -4.27
CA THR A 251 -0.20 2.85 -3.35
C THR A 251 1.12 3.10 -4.06
N TRP A 252 1.51 2.23 -4.99
CA TRP A 252 2.69 2.39 -5.83
C TRP A 252 2.55 3.60 -6.75
N ILE A 253 1.40 3.72 -7.42
CA ILE A 253 1.09 4.86 -8.29
C ILE A 253 1.19 6.17 -7.50
N ALA A 254 0.65 6.24 -6.28
CA ALA A 254 0.72 7.41 -5.42
C ALA A 254 2.17 7.75 -5.04
N ALA A 255 2.98 6.75 -4.67
CA ALA A 255 4.38 6.96 -4.28
C ALA A 255 5.22 7.49 -5.45
N TYR A 256 5.08 6.91 -6.64
CA TYR A 256 5.76 7.40 -7.84
C TYR A 256 5.27 8.78 -8.29
N ALA A 257 3.96 9.03 -8.18
CA ALA A 257 3.40 10.34 -8.48
C ALA A 257 3.90 11.42 -7.50
N ALA A 258 4.05 11.09 -6.22
CA ALA A 258 4.63 12.00 -5.24
C ALA A 258 6.09 12.33 -5.59
N MET A 259 6.86 11.34 -5.99
CA MET A 259 8.25 11.51 -6.39
C MET A 259 8.40 12.34 -7.66
N SER A 260 7.51 12.18 -8.65
CA SER A 260 7.57 12.84 -9.95
C SER A 260 7.44 14.36 -9.87
N VAL A 261 6.89 14.90 -8.77
CA VAL A 261 6.72 16.36 -8.57
C VAL A 261 8.07 17.08 -8.45
N ALA A 262 9.09 16.41 -7.94
CA ALA A 262 10.44 16.97 -7.84
C ALA A 262 11.18 17.01 -9.18
N GLY A 263 10.58 16.56 -10.26
CA GLY A 263 11.17 16.47 -11.60
C GLY A 263 11.31 15.04 -12.08
N LYS A 264 12.24 14.81 -12.99
CA LYS A 264 12.50 13.45 -13.50
C LYS A 264 13.10 12.57 -12.42
N TYR A 265 12.79 11.29 -12.48
CA TYR A 265 13.39 10.29 -11.64
C TYR A 265 13.89 9.09 -12.47
N ARG A 266 14.69 8.26 -11.85
CA ARG A 266 15.18 7.00 -12.43
C ARG A 266 15.02 5.87 -11.44
N VAL A 267 14.42 4.78 -11.88
CA VAL A 267 14.42 3.51 -11.13
C VAL A 267 15.84 2.96 -11.10
N THR A 268 16.35 2.68 -9.91
CA THR A 268 17.73 2.22 -9.67
C THR A 268 17.81 0.72 -9.47
N SER A 269 16.71 0.10 -9.02
CA SER A 269 16.61 -1.35 -8.85
C SER A 269 15.16 -1.78 -9.06
N THR A 270 14.98 -2.94 -9.66
CA THR A 270 13.69 -3.63 -9.78
C THR A 270 13.89 -5.10 -9.49
N PHE A 271 13.19 -5.59 -8.49
CA PHE A 271 13.01 -7.01 -8.24
C PHE A 271 11.55 -7.37 -8.51
N TYR A 272 11.32 -8.47 -9.20
CA TYR A 272 9.97 -8.99 -9.45
C TYR A 272 10.00 -10.53 -9.43
N ARG A 273 9.00 -11.11 -8.77
CA ARG A 273 8.78 -12.54 -8.76
C ARG A 273 7.31 -12.89 -8.53
N GLU A 274 6.80 -13.90 -9.22
CA GLU A 274 5.54 -14.55 -8.85
C GLU A 274 5.79 -15.42 -7.62
N ILE A 275 4.98 -15.24 -6.57
CA ILE A 275 5.03 -16.04 -5.35
C ILE A 275 3.64 -16.61 -5.08
N PRO A 276 3.34 -17.79 -5.61
CA PRO A 276 2.03 -18.42 -5.45
C PRO A 276 1.64 -18.63 -3.98
N GLU A 277 2.60 -18.92 -3.11
CA GLU A 277 2.34 -19.08 -1.66
C GLU A 277 1.82 -17.81 -1.01
N TRP A 278 2.08 -16.64 -1.59
CA TRP A 278 1.56 -15.34 -1.14
C TRP A 278 0.37 -14.88 -1.99
N ILE A 279 -0.01 -15.68 -2.99
CA ILE A 279 -1.06 -15.34 -3.97
C ILE A 279 -0.74 -13.98 -4.63
N ALA A 280 0.51 -13.66 -4.84
CA ALA A 280 0.91 -12.32 -5.29
C ALA A 280 2.03 -12.34 -6.32
N GLY A 281 1.93 -11.45 -7.30
CA GLY A 281 3.09 -10.87 -7.97
C GLY A 281 3.78 -9.99 -6.94
N PHE A 282 5.03 -10.34 -6.59
CA PHE A 282 5.81 -9.62 -5.59
C PHE A 282 6.90 -8.79 -6.25
N GLY A 283 7.01 -7.54 -5.87
CA GLY A 283 8.02 -6.63 -6.39
C GLY A 283 8.64 -5.72 -5.33
N ILE A 284 9.88 -5.31 -5.55
CA ILE A 284 10.54 -4.22 -4.84
C ILE A 284 11.23 -3.35 -5.88
N THR A 285 10.95 -2.05 -5.85
CA THR A 285 11.63 -1.07 -6.68
C THR A 285 12.23 0.03 -5.84
N THR A 286 13.35 0.58 -6.28
CA THR A 286 13.94 1.81 -5.72
C THR A 286 14.15 2.82 -6.84
N ALA A 287 13.93 4.09 -6.54
CA ALA A 287 14.10 5.16 -7.50
C ALA A 287 14.70 6.40 -6.83
N VAL A 288 15.39 7.22 -7.61
CA VAL A 288 15.99 8.49 -7.17
C VAL A 288 15.59 9.61 -8.11
N SER A 289 15.42 10.83 -7.58
CA SER A 289 15.29 12.03 -8.41
C SER A 289 16.57 12.22 -9.22
N ILE A 290 16.42 12.73 -10.44
CA ILE A 290 17.55 13.10 -11.30
C ILE A 290 17.59 14.62 -11.29
N ASP A 291 18.66 15.19 -10.71
CA ASP A 291 18.94 16.62 -10.85
C ASP A 291 19.19 16.93 -12.33
N GLU A 292 18.54 17.96 -12.87
CA GLU A 292 18.83 18.47 -14.24
C GLU A 292 20.12 19.26 -14.29
#